data_a04d77539042c32e34d33864b276f6ca
#
_entry.id   a04d77539042c32e34d33864b276f6ca
#
_cell.length_a   1.000
_cell.length_b   1.000
_cell.length_c   1.000
_cell.angle_alpha   90.00
_cell.angle_beta   90.00
_cell.angle_gamma   90.00
#
_symmetry.space_group_name_H-M   'P 1'
#
loop_
_entity.id
_entity.type
_entity.pdbx_description
1 polymer ?
#
loop_
_entity_poly.entity_id
_entity_poly.type
_entity_poly.pdbx_seq_one_letter_code
_entity_poly.pdbx_strand_id
1 'polypeptide(L)'
;ASDAADKLRFEALAKPELLEGGAELKIRLSFDKDAKTVTLEDNGIGMNRAEVIAHLGTIAKSGTADFMKNLTGDQKKDSTLIGQFGVGFYSAFIVADKVDVFSRRAGDAASEGVHWSSKGEGDFEVATVEKADRGTRIVMHLKADESEFADGWRLRNIVKKYSDHIALPIELPKEHHGEDQPAEPEWETVNRASALWTRPRTEVKDE
;
A
#
# COMPACT_ATOMS: atom_id res chain seq x y z
N ALA A 1 -0.30 3.52 0.04
CA ALA A 1 1.06 2.95 -0.05
C ALA A 1 2.08 4.02 -0.49
N SER A 2 2.01 4.55 -1.72
CA SER A 2 2.99 5.57 -2.19
C SER A 2 3.08 6.77 -1.27
N ASP A 3 1.96 7.42 -0.99
CA ASP A 3 1.92 8.59 -0.09
C ASP A 3 2.40 8.27 1.34
N ALA A 4 2.23 7.02 1.79
CA ALA A 4 2.72 6.59 3.11
C ALA A 4 4.26 6.54 3.14
N ALA A 5 4.89 6.18 2.04
CA ALA A 5 6.34 6.20 1.89
C ALA A 5 6.88 7.63 1.86
N ASP A 6 6.21 8.52 1.10
CA ASP A 6 6.63 9.92 1.01
C ASP A 6 6.46 10.64 2.34
N LYS A 7 5.37 10.37 3.06
CA LYS A 7 5.16 10.88 4.41
C LYS A 7 6.23 10.40 5.39
N LEU A 8 6.62 9.11 5.31
CA LEU A 8 7.71 8.57 6.12
C LEU A 8 9.04 9.26 5.80
N ARG A 9 9.40 9.40 4.53
CA ARG A 9 10.61 10.12 4.11
C ARG A 9 10.65 11.53 4.67
N PHE A 10 9.52 12.23 4.58
CA PHE A 10 9.42 13.61 5.08
C PHE A 10 9.58 13.69 6.61
N GLU A 11 8.84 12.88 7.37
CA GLU A 11 8.93 12.87 8.84
C GLU A 11 10.32 12.41 9.32
N ALA A 12 10.96 11.49 8.60
CA ALA A 12 12.30 11.00 8.91
C ALA A 12 13.41 12.04 8.71
N LEU A 13 13.17 13.13 7.99
CA LEU A 13 14.13 14.27 7.94
C LEU A 13 14.35 14.87 9.32
N ALA A 14 13.32 14.93 10.14
CA ALA A 14 13.39 15.45 11.51
C ALA A 14 13.62 14.36 12.56
N LYS A 15 13.22 13.11 12.25
CA LYS A 15 13.25 11.94 13.15
C LYS A 15 13.75 10.71 12.40
N PRO A 16 15.07 10.57 12.14
CA PRO A 16 15.63 9.46 11.37
C PRO A 16 15.32 8.07 11.95
N GLU A 17 15.06 7.97 13.25
CA GLU A 17 14.67 6.74 13.94
C GLU A 17 13.38 6.12 13.42
N LEU A 18 12.49 6.90 12.77
CA LEU A 18 11.26 6.40 12.14
C LEU A 18 11.54 5.42 10.99
N LEU A 19 12.74 5.45 10.41
CA LEU A 19 13.14 4.48 9.38
C LEU A 19 13.39 3.07 9.94
N GLU A 20 13.44 2.88 11.24
CA GLU A 20 13.51 1.57 11.91
C GLU A 20 14.53 0.60 11.27
N GLY A 21 15.77 1.06 11.05
CA GLY A 21 16.84 0.25 10.47
C GLY A 21 17.09 0.47 8.98
N GLY A 22 16.46 1.45 8.35
CA GLY A 22 16.79 1.88 6.98
C GLY A 22 16.34 0.94 5.88
N ALA A 23 15.30 0.14 6.10
CA ALA A 23 14.74 -0.73 5.07
C ALA A 23 14.29 0.06 3.85
N GLU A 24 14.61 -0.43 2.66
CA GLU A 24 14.15 0.12 1.39
C GLU A 24 12.60 0.18 1.38
N LEU A 25 12.06 1.33 0.96
CA LEU A 25 10.61 1.51 0.88
C LEU A 25 10.08 0.83 -0.36
N LYS A 26 9.04 0.03 -0.20
CA LYS A 26 8.44 -0.78 -1.25
C LYS A 26 6.98 -1.11 -1.00
N ILE A 27 6.34 -1.61 -2.03
CA ILE A 27 5.00 -2.16 -2.00
C ILE A 27 5.09 -3.63 -2.39
N ARG A 28 4.41 -4.50 -1.67
CA ARG A 28 4.26 -5.91 -2.00
C ARG A 28 2.81 -6.23 -2.32
N LEU A 29 2.62 -6.98 -3.38
CA LEU A 29 1.34 -7.59 -3.72
C LEU A 29 1.49 -9.11 -3.64
N SER A 30 0.54 -9.76 -2.99
CA SER A 30 0.43 -11.21 -2.98
C SER A 30 -1.04 -11.63 -3.14
N PHE A 31 -1.26 -12.88 -3.43
CA PHE A 31 -2.60 -13.44 -3.59
C PHE A 31 -2.64 -14.87 -3.09
N ASP A 32 -3.82 -15.30 -2.71
CA ASP A 32 -4.13 -16.69 -2.38
C ASP A 32 -5.38 -17.09 -3.16
N LYS A 33 -5.22 -18.07 -4.06
CA LYS A 33 -6.31 -18.56 -4.92
C LYS A 33 -7.37 -19.32 -4.14
N ASP A 34 -6.94 -20.09 -3.15
CA ASP A 34 -7.84 -20.93 -2.35
C ASP A 34 -8.64 -20.08 -1.36
N ALA A 35 -7.97 -19.16 -0.68
CA ALA A 35 -8.61 -18.20 0.21
C ALA A 35 -9.33 -17.06 -0.55
N LYS A 36 -9.14 -16.93 -1.87
CA LYS A 36 -9.65 -15.83 -2.72
C LYS A 36 -9.29 -14.46 -2.15
N THR A 37 -8.04 -14.27 -1.80
CA THR A 37 -7.58 -13.00 -1.27
C THR A 37 -6.50 -12.37 -2.15
N VAL A 38 -6.50 -11.03 -2.16
CA VAL A 38 -5.38 -10.22 -2.64
C VAL A 38 -4.90 -9.36 -1.48
N THR A 39 -3.60 -9.39 -1.25
CA THR A 39 -2.95 -8.61 -0.19
C THR A 39 -2.05 -7.55 -0.80
N LEU A 40 -2.21 -6.31 -0.33
CA LEU A 40 -1.31 -5.20 -0.61
C LEU A 40 -0.62 -4.79 0.69
N GLU A 41 0.70 -4.72 0.68
CA GLU A 41 1.50 -4.33 1.85
C GLU A 41 2.49 -3.24 1.48
N ASP A 42 2.61 -2.22 2.33
CA ASP A 42 3.66 -1.21 2.27
C ASP A 42 4.41 -1.13 3.60
N ASN A 43 5.66 -0.74 3.54
CA ASN A 43 6.50 -0.46 4.71
C ASN A 43 6.69 1.06 4.92
N GLY A 44 5.69 1.85 4.57
CA GLY A 44 5.64 3.30 4.79
C GLY A 44 5.41 3.68 6.24
N ILE A 45 4.88 4.89 6.47
CA ILE A 45 4.70 5.47 7.82
C ILE A 45 3.71 4.65 8.69
N GLY A 46 2.77 3.92 8.08
CA GLY A 46 1.69 3.26 8.80
C GLY A 46 0.70 4.22 9.44
N MET A 47 -0.18 3.67 10.26
CA MET A 47 -1.23 4.41 10.99
C MET A 47 -1.38 3.85 12.39
N ASN A 48 -1.59 4.72 13.38
CA ASN A 48 -2.03 4.35 14.71
C ASN A 48 -3.56 4.21 14.76
N ARG A 49 -4.10 3.80 15.93
CA ARG A 49 -5.54 3.57 16.11
C ARG A 49 -6.40 4.81 15.78
N ALA A 50 -5.98 5.98 16.22
CA ALA A 50 -6.73 7.21 15.98
C ALA A 50 -6.75 7.58 14.49
N GLU A 51 -5.62 7.42 13.80
CA GLU A 51 -5.51 7.65 12.36
C GLU A 51 -6.34 6.65 11.56
N VAL A 52 -6.33 5.36 11.92
CA VAL A 52 -7.14 4.32 11.27
C VAL A 52 -8.63 4.66 11.37
N ILE A 53 -9.13 4.98 12.57
CA ILE A 53 -10.53 5.39 12.76
C ILE A 53 -10.86 6.65 11.96
N ALA A 54 -9.97 7.64 11.98
CA ALA A 54 -10.19 8.90 11.30
C ALA A 54 -10.20 8.76 9.77
N HIS A 55 -9.31 7.95 9.19
CA HIS A 55 -9.10 7.87 7.74
C HIS A 55 -9.85 6.72 7.06
N LEU A 56 -10.08 5.62 7.77
CA LEU A 56 -10.80 4.46 7.25
C LEU A 56 -12.24 4.36 7.76
N GLY A 57 -12.56 5.02 8.87
CA GLY A 57 -13.92 5.06 9.42
C GLY A 57 -14.80 6.18 8.85
N THR A 58 -14.24 7.08 8.02
CA THR A 58 -14.97 8.21 7.46
C THR A 58 -14.69 8.33 5.96
N ILE A 59 -15.71 8.21 5.13
CA ILE A 59 -15.59 8.36 3.66
C ILE A 59 -15.08 9.76 3.32
N ALA A 60 -14.22 9.83 2.31
CA ALA A 60 -13.62 11.09 1.80
C ALA A 60 -12.77 11.88 2.82
N LYS A 61 -12.27 11.24 3.87
CA LYS A 61 -11.27 11.81 4.76
C LYS A 61 -9.87 11.33 4.38
N SER A 62 -9.01 12.25 3.96
CA SER A 62 -7.67 11.93 3.45
C SER A 62 -6.57 12.38 4.41
N GLY A 63 -5.80 11.43 4.95
CA GLY A 63 -4.57 11.73 5.68
C GLY A 63 -3.50 12.42 4.81
N THR A 64 -3.51 12.15 3.51
CA THR A 64 -2.68 12.84 2.52
C THR A 64 -3.06 14.30 2.39
N ALA A 65 -4.37 14.65 2.35
CA ALA A 65 -4.82 16.02 2.31
C ALA A 65 -4.45 16.80 3.58
N ASP A 66 -4.53 16.17 4.74
CA ASP A 66 -4.13 16.80 6.01
C ASP A 66 -2.60 16.98 6.08
N PHE A 67 -1.83 16.03 5.57
CA PHE A 67 -0.38 16.15 5.45
C PHE A 67 0.01 17.31 4.52
N MET A 68 -0.63 17.45 3.35
CA MET A 68 -0.37 18.53 2.40
C MET A 68 -0.60 19.94 2.99
N LYS A 69 -1.52 20.09 3.94
CA LYS A 69 -1.75 21.38 4.62
C LYS A 69 -0.55 21.81 5.46
N ASN A 70 0.22 20.83 5.96
CA ASN A 70 1.38 21.08 6.83
C ASN A 70 2.68 21.31 6.03
N LEU A 71 2.68 21.03 4.71
CA LEU A 71 3.81 21.32 3.83
C LEU A 71 3.86 22.81 3.49
N THR A 72 5.06 23.40 3.54
CA THR A 72 5.30 24.81 3.23
C THR A 72 6.27 24.99 2.07
N GLY A 73 6.13 26.08 1.31
CA GLY A 73 7.08 26.49 0.28
C GLY A 73 7.26 25.49 -0.85
N ASP A 74 8.53 25.21 -1.19
CA ASP A 74 8.89 24.35 -2.32
C ASP A 74 8.54 22.89 -2.07
N GLN A 75 8.49 22.43 -0.83
CA GLN A 75 8.08 21.06 -0.45
C GLN A 75 6.68 20.70 -0.97
N LYS A 76 5.78 21.67 -1.02
CA LYS A 76 4.42 21.47 -1.55
C LYS A 76 4.40 21.32 -3.07
N LYS A 77 5.33 21.95 -3.78
CA LYS A 77 5.44 21.89 -5.24
C LYS A 77 6.07 20.59 -5.72
N ASP A 78 6.98 20.02 -4.91
CA ASP A 78 7.73 18.81 -5.26
C ASP A 78 7.00 17.52 -4.82
N SER A 79 5.89 17.63 -4.08
CA SER A 79 5.14 16.47 -3.63
C SER A 79 4.14 16.00 -4.70
N THR A 80 4.34 14.77 -5.18
CA THR A 80 3.45 14.07 -6.13
C THR A 80 2.44 13.15 -5.42
N LEU A 81 1.83 13.66 -4.34
CA LEU A 81 0.89 12.88 -3.52
C LEU A 81 -0.41 12.56 -4.27
N ILE A 82 -0.81 11.29 -4.25
CA ILE A 82 -1.91 10.73 -5.06
C ILE A 82 -3.23 10.75 -4.30
N GLY A 83 -3.23 10.36 -3.03
CA GLY A 83 -4.43 10.08 -2.22
C GLY A 83 -5.14 11.31 -1.64
N GLN A 84 -5.21 12.43 -2.35
CA GLN A 84 -5.70 13.71 -1.82
C GLN A 84 -7.19 13.69 -1.42
N PHE A 85 -8.01 12.86 -2.06
CA PHE A 85 -9.47 12.87 -1.88
C PHE A 85 -9.98 11.84 -0.87
N GLY A 86 -9.14 10.91 -0.39
CA GLY A 86 -9.52 9.89 0.60
C GLY A 86 -10.58 8.89 0.12
N VAL A 87 -10.76 8.71 -1.19
CA VAL A 87 -11.77 7.81 -1.77
C VAL A 87 -11.17 6.54 -2.35
N GLY A 88 -9.87 6.52 -2.66
CA GLY A 88 -9.23 5.40 -3.34
C GLY A 88 -9.29 4.09 -2.55
N PHE A 89 -9.21 4.15 -1.22
CA PHE A 89 -9.30 2.96 -0.37
C PHE A 89 -10.64 2.23 -0.53
N TYR A 90 -11.74 2.98 -0.63
CA TYR A 90 -13.07 2.39 -0.72
C TYR A 90 -13.34 1.67 -2.05
N SER A 91 -12.51 1.92 -3.08
CA SER A 91 -12.59 1.16 -4.34
C SER A 91 -12.28 -0.34 -4.15
N ALA A 92 -11.63 -0.73 -3.05
CA ALA A 92 -11.43 -2.13 -2.69
C ALA A 92 -12.75 -2.90 -2.59
N PHE A 93 -13.83 -2.28 -2.13
CA PHE A 93 -15.15 -2.91 -2.02
C PHE A 93 -15.88 -3.11 -3.35
N ILE A 94 -15.32 -2.62 -4.46
CA ILE A 94 -15.81 -2.98 -5.80
C ILE A 94 -15.56 -4.46 -6.05
N VAL A 95 -14.38 -4.96 -5.67
CA VAL A 95 -13.93 -6.34 -5.92
C VAL A 95 -13.96 -7.24 -4.68
N ALA A 96 -14.04 -6.66 -3.48
CA ALA A 96 -14.02 -7.39 -2.21
C ALA A 96 -15.34 -7.24 -1.45
N ASP A 97 -15.77 -8.29 -0.78
CA ASP A 97 -16.92 -8.29 0.16
C ASP A 97 -16.50 -8.06 1.61
N LYS A 98 -15.18 -8.17 1.88
CA LYS A 98 -14.57 -7.84 3.17
C LYS A 98 -13.16 -7.31 2.96
N VAL A 99 -12.78 -6.31 3.75
CA VAL A 99 -11.42 -5.77 3.77
C VAL A 99 -10.90 -5.73 5.20
N ASP A 100 -9.73 -6.33 5.42
CA ASP A 100 -8.98 -6.25 6.67
C ASP A 100 -7.75 -5.35 6.46
N VAL A 101 -7.49 -4.43 7.39
CA VAL A 101 -6.32 -3.56 7.37
C VAL A 101 -5.55 -3.74 8.67
N PHE A 102 -4.28 -4.10 8.55
CA PHE A 102 -3.34 -4.19 9.66
C PHE A 102 -2.33 -3.07 9.50
N SER A 103 -2.19 -2.20 10.50
CA SER A 103 -1.27 -1.08 10.42
C SER A 103 -0.56 -0.85 11.75
N ARG A 104 0.71 -0.45 11.68
CA ARG A 104 1.46 0.10 12.80
C ARG A 104 2.21 1.33 12.32
N ARG A 105 2.03 2.43 13.04
CA ARG A 105 2.75 3.67 12.74
C ARG A 105 4.22 3.52 13.10
N ALA A 106 5.09 4.10 12.29
CA ALA A 106 6.52 4.19 12.57
C ALA A 106 6.77 4.90 13.90
N GLY A 107 7.61 4.30 14.74
CA GLY A 107 7.91 4.77 16.08
C GLY A 107 7.00 4.24 17.19
N ASP A 108 5.85 3.65 16.86
CA ASP A 108 4.97 3.00 17.84
C ASP A 108 5.52 1.59 18.17
N ALA A 109 5.20 1.07 19.36
CA ALA A 109 5.59 -0.28 19.77
C ALA A 109 4.88 -1.35 18.95
N ALA A 110 5.46 -2.55 18.84
CA ALA A 110 4.85 -3.68 18.13
C ALA A 110 3.45 -4.05 18.68
N SER A 111 3.24 -3.86 19.99
CA SER A 111 1.97 -4.10 20.66
C SER A 111 0.88 -3.05 20.38
N GLU A 112 1.23 -1.96 19.69
CA GLU A 112 0.31 -0.87 19.32
C GLU A 112 -0.19 -0.97 17.88
N GLY A 113 0.06 -2.11 17.22
CA GLY A 113 -0.53 -2.43 15.94
C GLY A 113 -2.06 -2.41 15.98
N VAL A 114 -2.68 -2.09 14.86
CA VAL A 114 -4.14 -1.93 14.73
C VAL A 114 -4.66 -2.83 13.62
N HIS A 115 -5.72 -3.55 13.90
CA HIS A 115 -6.53 -4.26 12.92
C HIS A 115 -7.86 -3.54 12.76
N TRP A 116 -8.18 -3.16 11.53
CA TRP A 116 -9.47 -2.62 11.11
C TRP A 116 -10.10 -3.60 10.14
N SER A 117 -11.40 -3.82 10.26
CA SER A 117 -12.15 -4.74 9.39
C SER A 117 -13.51 -4.16 9.04
N SER A 118 -13.93 -4.29 7.79
CA SER A 118 -15.27 -3.90 7.33
C SER A 118 -15.73 -4.74 6.14
N LYS A 119 -17.06 -4.84 6.00
CA LYS A 119 -17.74 -5.39 4.81
C LYS A 119 -18.24 -4.32 3.84
N GLY A 120 -17.93 -3.04 4.11
CA GLY A 120 -18.37 -1.93 3.27
C GLY A 120 -19.83 -1.52 3.46
N GLU A 121 -20.51 -2.04 4.48
CA GLU A 121 -21.94 -1.78 4.75
C GLU A 121 -22.18 -0.60 5.71
N GLY A 122 -21.12 0.15 6.03
CA GLY A 122 -21.16 1.32 6.93
C GLY A 122 -20.56 1.05 8.31
N ASP A 123 -20.46 -0.19 8.73
CA ASP A 123 -19.87 -0.57 10.00
C ASP A 123 -18.42 -1.06 9.81
N PHE A 124 -17.61 -0.88 10.86
CA PHE A 124 -16.26 -1.40 10.94
C PHE A 124 -15.89 -1.80 12.38
N GLU A 125 -14.96 -2.70 12.48
CA GLU A 125 -14.38 -3.13 13.75
C GLU A 125 -12.94 -2.66 13.85
N VAL A 126 -12.48 -2.31 15.06
CA VAL A 126 -11.09 -1.94 15.32
C VAL A 126 -10.58 -2.63 16.57
N ALA A 127 -9.52 -3.40 16.42
CA ALA A 127 -8.83 -4.09 17.51
C ALA A 127 -7.36 -3.69 17.58
N THR A 128 -6.75 -3.78 18.75
CA THR A 128 -5.30 -3.69 18.91
C THR A 128 -4.71 -5.08 18.68
N VAL A 129 -3.63 -5.14 17.89
CA VAL A 129 -2.93 -6.38 17.54
C VAL A 129 -1.43 -6.18 17.63
N GLU A 130 -0.69 -7.26 17.75
CA GLU A 130 0.76 -7.21 17.62
C GLU A 130 1.14 -7.16 16.15
N LYS A 131 1.98 -6.19 15.76
CA LYS A 131 2.54 -6.04 14.43
C LYS A 131 4.00 -5.57 14.53
N ALA A 132 4.94 -6.48 14.24
CA ALA A 132 6.37 -6.24 14.39
C ALA A 132 6.88 -5.10 13.50
N ASP A 133 6.46 -5.10 12.22
CA ASP A 133 6.93 -4.12 11.23
C ASP A 133 6.00 -2.91 11.16
N ARG A 134 6.58 -1.72 10.89
CA ARG A 134 5.80 -0.53 10.53
C ARG A 134 5.13 -0.71 9.17
N GLY A 135 4.20 0.19 8.84
CA GLY A 135 3.52 0.21 7.56
C GLY A 135 2.13 -0.37 7.60
N THR A 136 1.55 -0.64 6.44
CA THR A 136 0.16 -1.07 6.33
C THR A 136 0.03 -2.29 5.43
N ARG A 137 -0.76 -3.28 5.88
CA ARG A 137 -1.15 -4.45 5.11
C ARG A 137 -2.67 -4.46 4.95
N ILE A 138 -3.14 -4.52 3.72
CA ILE A 138 -4.54 -4.56 3.33
C ILE A 138 -4.82 -5.93 2.72
N VAL A 139 -5.75 -6.68 3.31
CA VAL A 139 -6.21 -7.97 2.80
C VAL A 139 -7.62 -7.78 2.25
N MET A 140 -7.78 -7.98 0.96
CA MET A 140 -9.06 -7.94 0.26
C MET A 140 -9.59 -9.36 0.06
N HIS A 141 -10.72 -9.68 0.68
CA HIS A 141 -11.44 -10.94 0.45
C HIS A 141 -12.33 -10.74 -0.77
N LEU A 142 -11.97 -11.36 -1.86
CA LEU A 142 -12.61 -11.14 -3.15
C LEU A 142 -14.02 -11.71 -3.18
N LYS A 143 -14.92 -11.02 -3.85
CA LYS A 143 -16.23 -11.52 -4.21
C LYS A 143 -16.09 -12.78 -5.08
N ALA A 144 -17.11 -13.62 -5.08
CA ALA A 144 -17.09 -14.90 -5.80
C ALA A 144 -16.87 -14.71 -7.32
N ASP A 145 -17.44 -13.68 -7.90
CA ASP A 145 -17.37 -13.29 -9.31
C ASP A 145 -16.10 -12.50 -9.67
N GLU A 146 -15.33 -12.06 -8.67
CA GLU A 146 -14.10 -11.29 -8.83
C GLU A 146 -12.83 -12.11 -8.53
N SER A 147 -12.95 -13.44 -8.42
CA SER A 147 -11.84 -14.35 -8.09
C SER A 147 -10.70 -14.32 -9.12
N GLU A 148 -10.92 -13.79 -10.33
CA GLU A 148 -9.90 -13.59 -11.37
C GLU A 148 -8.75 -12.69 -10.92
N PHE A 149 -8.95 -11.82 -9.91
CA PHE A 149 -7.89 -10.97 -9.37
C PHE A 149 -6.91 -11.72 -8.45
N ALA A 150 -7.25 -12.92 -7.96
CA ALA A 150 -6.32 -13.78 -7.23
C ALA A 150 -5.39 -14.54 -8.19
N ASP A 151 -4.73 -13.81 -9.10
CA ASP A 151 -3.87 -14.36 -10.13
C ASP A 151 -2.64 -13.48 -10.39
N GLY A 152 -1.45 -14.11 -10.41
CA GLY A 152 -0.19 -13.40 -10.54
C GLY A 152 -0.02 -12.68 -11.88
N TRP A 153 -0.42 -13.32 -12.98
CA TRP A 153 -0.35 -12.71 -14.31
C TRP A 153 -1.29 -11.50 -14.42
N ARG A 154 -2.51 -11.64 -13.86
CA ARG A 154 -3.49 -10.54 -13.83
C ARG A 154 -2.96 -9.34 -13.05
N LEU A 155 -2.44 -9.57 -11.85
CA LEU A 155 -1.87 -8.52 -11.00
C LEU A 155 -0.67 -7.83 -11.67
N ARG A 156 0.25 -8.59 -12.30
CA ARG A 156 1.38 -8.02 -13.05
C ARG A 156 0.92 -7.08 -14.15
N ASN A 157 -0.09 -7.49 -14.92
CA ASN A 157 -0.62 -6.65 -16.00
C ASN A 157 -1.27 -5.37 -15.48
N ILE A 158 -2.01 -5.45 -14.37
CA ILE A 158 -2.61 -4.28 -13.72
C ILE A 158 -1.50 -3.32 -13.25
N VAL A 159 -0.47 -3.82 -12.57
CA VAL A 159 0.66 -2.99 -12.12
C VAL A 159 1.36 -2.32 -13.30
N LYS A 160 1.70 -3.06 -14.34
CA LYS A 160 2.36 -2.52 -15.55
C LYS A 160 1.52 -1.46 -16.24
N LYS A 161 0.20 -1.66 -16.31
CA LYS A 161 -0.69 -0.74 -17.01
C LYS A 161 -0.97 0.54 -16.23
N TYR A 162 -1.15 0.44 -14.91
CA TYR A 162 -1.69 1.55 -14.12
C TYR A 162 -0.71 2.10 -13.06
N SER A 163 0.35 1.38 -12.72
CA SER A 163 1.25 1.70 -11.62
C SER A 163 2.74 1.65 -12.00
N ASP A 164 3.06 1.51 -13.28
CA ASP A 164 4.45 1.41 -13.77
C ASP A 164 5.30 2.64 -13.41
N HIS A 165 4.64 3.80 -13.32
CA HIS A 165 5.24 5.10 -13.01
C HIS A 165 5.43 5.38 -11.50
N ILE A 166 4.92 4.54 -10.61
CA ILE A 166 5.07 4.71 -9.17
C ILE A 166 6.56 4.60 -8.81
N ALA A 167 7.10 5.63 -8.15
CA ALA A 167 8.53 5.73 -7.82
C ALA A 167 8.96 4.83 -6.64
N LEU A 168 8.24 3.76 -6.39
CA LEU A 168 8.55 2.71 -5.41
C LEU A 168 8.57 1.36 -6.12
N PRO A 169 9.48 0.44 -5.74
CA PRO A 169 9.39 -0.93 -6.18
C PRO A 169 8.06 -1.55 -5.78
N ILE A 170 7.35 -2.13 -6.75
CA ILE A 170 6.18 -2.96 -6.50
C ILE A 170 6.61 -4.39 -6.77
N GLU A 171 6.61 -5.21 -5.71
CA GLU A 171 7.08 -6.59 -5.74
C GLU A 171 5.89 -7.55 -5.76
N LEU A 172 5.96 -8.58 -6.59
CA LEU A 172 5.09 -9.75 -6.58
C LEU A 172 5.91 -11.01 -6.34
N PRO A 173 5.30 -12.10 -5.83
CA PRO A 173 5.96 -13.40 -5.77
C PRO A 173 6.35 -13.85 -7.18
N LYS A 174 7.58 -14.38 -7.31
CA LYS A 174 7.99 -15.07 -8.52
C LYS A 174 7.15 -16.32 -8.72
N GLU A 175 6.75 -16.57 -9.95
CA GLU A 175 6.10 -17.83 -10.31
C GLU A 175 7.15 -18.92 -10.46
N HIS A 176 7.09 -19.92 -9.61
CA HIS A 176 7.89 -21.13 -9.73
C HIS A 176 7.09 -22.19 -10.48
N HIS A 177 7.59 -22.61 -11.64
CA HIS A 177 7.05 -23.73 -12.40
C HIS A 177 7.83 -25.00 -11.99
N GLY A 178 7.25 -25.83 -11.11
CA GLY A 178 7.86 -27.09 -10.67
C GLY A 178 7.45 -27.50 -9.26
N GLU A 179 7.89 -28.71 -8.85
CA GLU A 179 7.57 -29.27 -7.53
C GLU A 179 8.38 -28.64 -6.38
N ASP A 180 9.47 -27.93 -6.67
CA ASP A 180 10.30 -27.24 -5.68
C ASP A 180 9.79 -25.81 -5.45
N GLN A 181 8.76 -25.66 -4.64
CA GLN A 181 8.38 -24.34 -4.13
C GLN A 181 9.29 -23.99 -2.94
N PRO A 182 10.00 -22.84 -2.98
CA PRO A 182 10.80 -22.39 -1.84
C PRO A 182 9.92 -22.16 -0.62
N ALA A 183 10.46 -22.45 0.57
CA ALA A 183 9.73 -22.28 1.85
C ALA A 183 9.29 -20.83 2.10
N GLU A 184 10.02 -19.87 1.52
CA GLU A 184 9.65 -18.44 1.53
C GLU A 184 9.50 -17.96 0.08
N PRO A 185 8.50 -17.09 -0.22
CA PRO A 185 8.32 -16.58 -1.56
C PRO A 185 9.50 -15.69 -1.97
N GLU A 186 10.09 -15.99 -3.13
CA GLU A 186 11.00 -15.04 -3.78
C GLU A 186 10.18 -13.91 -4.40
N TRP A 187 10.68 -12.68 -4.24
CA TRP A 187 10.01 -11.48 -4.74
C TRP A 187 10.71 -10.93 -5.97
N GLU A 188 9.93 -10.43 -6.92
CA GLU A 188 10.44 -9.71 -8.08
C GLU A 188 9.75 -8.36 -8.24
N THR A 189 10.50 -7.32 -8.61
CA THR A 189 9.95 -6.01 -8.94
C THR A 189 9.29 -6.07 -10.32
N VAL A 190 8.02 -5.68 -10.39
CA VAL A 190 7.20 -5.79 -11.61
C VAL A 190 6.90 -4.46 -12.29
N ASN A 191 7.18 -3.33 -11.64
CA ASN A 191 7.09 -2.00 -12.24
C ASN A 191 8.49 -1.44 -12.52
N ARG A 192 8.56 -0.40 -13.37
CA ARG A 192 9.84 0.26 -13.69
C ARG A 192 10.35 1.18 -12.57
N ALA A 193 9.50 1.54 -11.62
CA ALA A 193 9.79 2.42 -10.47
C ALA A 193 10.46 3.74 -10.89
N SER A 194 10.18 4.24 -12.10
CA SER A 194 10.76 5.46 -12.65
C SER A 194 9.66 6.37 -13.18
N ALA A 195 9.67 7.62 -12.72
CA ALA A 195 8.72 8.61 -13.20
C ALA A 195 8.90 8.87 -14.70
N LEU A 196 7.80 9.02 -15.46
CA LEU A 196 7.80 9.24 -16.91
C LEU A 196 8.70 10.42 -17.34
N TRP A 197 8.74 11.50 -16.55
CA TRP A 197 9.55 12.69 -16.82
C TRP A 197 11.06 12.52 -16.59
N THR A 198 11.48 11.45 -15.92
CA THR A 198 12.90 11.13 -15.73
C THR A 198 13.46 10.26 -16.86
N ARG A 199 12.59 9.80 -17.78
CA ARG A 199 12.98 8.93 -18.90
C ARG A 199 13.51 9.76 -20.07
N PRO A 200 14.55 9.25 -20.78
CA PRO A 200 14.95 9.81 -22.04
C PRO A 200 13.77 9.79 -23.04
N ARG A 201 13.63 10.83 -23.84
CA ARG A 201 12.56 10.93 -24.87
C ARG A 201 12.50 9.74 -25.82
N THR A 202 13.61 9.03 -26.01
CA THR A 202 13.72 7.84 -26.85
C THR A 202 12.97 6.61 -26.30
N GLU A 203 12.65 6.60 -25.00
CA GLU A 203 11.93 5.50 -24.34
C GLU A 203 10.44 5.79 -24.13
N VAL A 204 10.02 7.03 -24.35
CA VAL A 204 8.60 7.43 -24.28
C VAL A 204 8.02 7.27 -25.68
N LYS A 205 7.30 6.17 -25.92
CA LYS A 205 6.49 6.01 -27.13
C LYS A 205 5.15 6.69 -26.91
N ASP A 206 4.74 7.52 -27.86
CA ASP A 206 3.37 8.00 -27.94
C ASP A 206 2.46 6.79 -28.21
N GLU A 207 1.65 6.37 -27.22
CA GLU A 207 0.55 5.42 -27.40
C GLU A 207 -0.75 6.18 -27.62
#